data_e5610f062aa6fc8d86e19a343c3d2c2e
#
_entry.id   e5610f062aa6fc8d86e19a343c3d2c2e
#
_cell.length_a   1.000
_cell.length_b   1.000
_cell.length_c   1.000
_cell.angle_alpha   90.00
_cell.angle_beta   90.00
_cell.angle_gamma   90.00
#
_symmetry.space_group_name_H-M   'P 1'
#
loop_
_entity.id
_entity.type
_entity.pdbx_description
1 polymer ?
#
loop_
_entity_poly.entity_id
_entity_poly.type
_entity_poly.pdbx_seq_one_letter_code
_entity_poly.pdbx_strand_id
1 'polypeptide(L)'
;MRNRLAFVAVVTVIFVPPAGCSREPSEFKPIQQQRSGDYIVVLLNDTGVLRQHAGHLRLEFRSVSTNQPANVSNVQVEASMKMQGMGPMFGNVSSLREVSSGQYDFDTEFSMAGQWNFLVTFQPNGRIQFNVNAQ
;
A
#
# COMPACT_ATOMS: atom_id res chain seq x y z
N MET A 1 38.49 -44.07 54.16
CA MET A 1 38.22 -42.69 53.77
C MET A 1 38.63 -42.47 52.33
N ARG A 2 37.66 -42.50 51.44
CA ARG A 2 37.90 -42.28 49.97
C ARG A 2 36.99 -41.18 49.52
N ASN A 3 37.53 -39.98 49.41
CA ASN A 3 36.88 -38.83 48.82
C ASN A 3 36.74 -39.05 47.29
N ARG A 4 35.54 -39.14 46.85
CA ARG A 4 35.22 -39.02 45.41
C ARG A 4 34.72 -37.61 45.16
N LEU A 5 35.58 -36.76 44.58
CA LEU A 5 35.19 -35.51 43.98
C LEU A 5 34.41 -35.79 42.71
N ALA A 6 33.14 -35.42 42.68
CA ALA A 6 32.32 -35.39 41.52
C ALA A 6 32.51 -34.04 40.80
N PHE A 7 33.13 -34.06 39.61
CA PHE A 7 33.18 -32.93 38.69
C PHE A 7 31.82 -32.78 38.01
N VAL A 8 31.13 -31.71 38.35
CA VAL A 8 29.93 -31.33 37.63
C VAL A 8 30.38 -30.45 36.45
N ALA A 9 30.32 -30.99 35.25
CA ALA A 9 30.53 -30.23 34.01
C ALA A 9 29.28 -29.40 33.68
N VAL A 10 29.38 -28.10 33.86
CA VAL A 10 28.34 -27.16 33.43
C VAL A 10 28.50 -26.94 31.94
N VAL A 11 27.62 -27.52 31.13
CA VAL A 11 27.53 -27.27 29.70
C VAL A 11 26.73 -26.00 29.51
N THR A 12 27.42 -24.90 29.20
CA THR A 12 26.77 -23.63 28.80
C THR A 12 26.35 -23.73 27.36
N VAL A 13 25.06 -23.95 27.10
CA VAL A 13 24.48 -23.89 25.77
C VAL A 13 24.34 -22.41 25.40
N ILE A 14 25.19 -21.94 24.50
CA ILE A 14 25.08 -20.60 23.91
C ILE A 14 23.95 -20.67 22.86
N PHE A 15 22.80 -20.11 23.19
CA PHE A 15 21.70 -19.93 22.27
C PHE A 15 22.01 -18.72 21.39
N VAL A 16 22.49 -18.94 20.17
CA VAL A 16 22.63 -17.88 19.16
C VAL A 16 21.27 -17.71 18.50
N PRO A 17 20.57 -16.59 18.68
CA PRO A 17 19.33 -16.34 17.95
C PRO A 17 19.67 -16.17 16.46
N PRO A 18 18.89 -16.76 15.52
CA PRO A 18 19.07 -16.50 14.11
C PRO A 18 18.80 -15.00 13.89
N ALA A 19 19.76 -14.30 13.31
CA ALA A 19 19.56 -12.95 12.80
C ALA A 19 18.59 -13.05 11.60
N GLY A 20 17.31 -13.06 11.92
CA GLY A 20 16.25 -12.88 10.93
C GLY A 20 16.38 -11.46 10.42
N CYS A 21 16.75 -11.28 9.14
CA CYS A 21 16.54 -10.03 8.44
C CYS A 21 15.03 -9.80 8.37
N SER A 22 14.49 -9.16 9.39
CA SER A 22 13.15 -8.59 9.34
C SER A 22 13.24 -7.42 8.37
N ARG A 23 12.85 -7.66 7.12
CA ARG A 23 12.49 -6.58 6.22
C ARG A 23 11.30 -5.91 6.91
N GLU A 24 11.54 -4.75 7.51
CA GLU A 24 10.44 -3.92 8.00
C GLU A 24 9.48 -3.72 6.82
N PRO A 25 8.19 -4.07 6.97
CA PRO A 25 7.22 -3.77 5.93
C PRO A 25 7.28 -2.26 5.73
N SER A 26 7.56 -1.81 4.50
CA SER A 26 7.52 -0.40 4.15
C SER A 26 6.17 0.13 4.59
N GLU A 27 6.19 1.01 5.59
CA GLU A 27 4.98 1.54 6.21
C GLU A 27 4.32 2.50 5.23
N PHE A 28 3.32 2.00 4.50
CA PHE A 28 2.51 2.83 3.63
C PHE A 28 1.65 3.78 4.47
N LYS A 29 1.68 5.05 4.10
CA LYS A 29 0.93 6.11 4.77
C LYS A 29 -0.28 6.50 3.91
N PRO A 30 -1.46 6.68 4.52
CA PRO A 30 -2.64 7.09 3.78
C PRO A 30 -2.49 8.52 3.22
N ILE A 31 -2.84 8.68 1.96
CA ILE A 31 -2.97 9.98 1.29
C ILE A 31 -4.41 10.44 1.40
N GLN A 32 -5.35 9.59 1.01
CA GLN A 32 -6.78 9.90 1.01
C GLN A 32 -7.60 8.63 1.14
N GLN A 33 -8.79 8.74 1.72
CA GLN A 33 -9.74 7.66 1.88
C GLN A 33 -11.10 8.09 1.31
N GLN A 34 -11.77 7.15 0.62
CA GLN A 34 -13.11 7.34 0.08
C GLN A 34 -13.98 6.12 0.36
N ARG A 35 -15.30 6.33 0.38
CA ARG A 35 -16.28 5.26 0.54
C ARG A 35 -17.07 5.08 -0.75
N SER A 36 -17.29 3.82 -1.14
CA SER A 36 -18.19 3.42 -2.23
C SER A 36 -19.05 2.24 -1.77
N GLY A 37 -20.32 2.51 -1.51
CA GLY A 37 -21.25 1.49 -1.00
C GLY A 37 -20.75 0.86 0.31
N ASP A 38 -20.51 -0.44 0.30
CA ASP A 38 -20.03 -1.22 1.45
C ASP A 38 -18.52 -1.29 1.56
N TYR A 39 -17.80 -0.53 0.73
CA TYR A 39 -16.35 -0.52 0.68
C TYR A 39 -15.76 0.82 1.11
N ILE A 40 -14.68 0.74 1.87
CA ILE A 40 -13.76 1.84 2.11
C ILE A 40 -12.53 1.58 1.26
N VAL A 41 -12.11 2.57 0.48
CA VAL A 41 -10.91 2.49 -0.35
C VAL A 41 -9.94 3.55 0.10
N VAL A 42 -8.71 3.13 0.40
CA VAL A 42 -7.64 4.01 0.88
C VAL A 42 -6.54 4.04 -0.16
N LEU A 43 -6.12 5.23 -0.53
CA LEU A 43 -4.94 5.47 -1.37
C LEU A 43 -3.76 5.77 -0.45
N LEU A 44 -2.67 5.02 -0.62
CA LEU A 44 -1.48 5.10 0.23
C LEU A 44 -0.21 5.16 -0.61
N ASN A 45 0.85 5.71 -0.02
CA ASN A 45 2.21 5.56 -0.50
C ASN A 45 3.20 5.56 0.68
N ASP A 46 4.49 5.56 0.40
CA ASP A 46 5.56 5.54 1.40
C ASP A 46 5.66 6.83 2.23
N THR A 47 5.22 7.96 1.69
CA THR A 47 5.37 9.28 2.33
C THR A 47 4.07 9.88 2.85
N GLY A 48 2.90 9.42 2.39
CA GLY A 48 1.60 10.05 2.64
C GLY A 48 1.33 11.29 1.79
N VAL A 49 2.20 11.60 0.84
CA VAL A 49 2.10 12.76 -0.06
C VAL A 49 2.35 12.31 -1.49
N LEU A 50 1.47 12.69 -2.41
CA LEU A 50 1.67 12.43 -3.83
C LEU A 50 2.75 13.37 -4.38
N ARG A 51 3.73 12.80 -5.07
CA ARG A 51 4.82 13.56 -5.68
C ARG A 51 4.73 13.58 -7.20
N GLN A 52 5.22 14.65 -7.81
CA GLN A 52 5.51 14.72 -9.23
C GLN A 52 6.56 13.65 -9.60
N HIS A 53 6.57 13.23 -10.85
CA HIS A 53 7.42 12.17 -11.41
C HIS A 53 6.99 10.76 -10.98
N ALA A 54 7.94 9.84 -10.94
CA ALA A 54 7.65 8.45 -10.61
C ALA A 54 7.28 8.26 -9.14
N GLY A 55 6.22 7.49 -8.90
CA GLY A 55 5.76 7.13 -7.57
C GLY A 55 5.18 5.72 -7.53
N HIS A 56 5.22 5.13 -6.36
CA HIS A 56 4.62 3.84 -6.07
C HIS A 56 3.45 4.04 -5.11
N LEU A 57 2.27 3.56 -5.50
CA LEU A 57 1.02 3.76 -4.78
C LEU A 57 0.38 2.40 -4.47
N ARG A 58 -0.42 2.39 -3.41
CA ARG A 58 -1.24 1.25 -3.00
C ARG A 58 -2.68 1.65 -2.81
N LEU A 59 -3.58 0.79 -3.26
CA LEU A 59 -5.00 0.83 -2.90
C LEU A 59 -5.29 -0.27 -1.91
N GLU A 60 -5.97 0.06 -0.82
CA GLU A 60 -6.54 -0.90 0.11
C GLU A 60 -8.06 -0.84 0.07
N PHE A 61 -8.67 -2.00 -0.10
CA PHE A 61 -10.11 -2.17 -0.04
C PHE A 61 -10.49 -2.83 1.27
N ARG A 62 -11.39 -2.21 2.01
CA ARG A 62 -11.90 -2.72 3.28
C ARG A 62 -13.42 -2.75 3.28
N SER A 63 -14.00 -3.68 4.04
CA SER A 63 -15.43 -3.68 4.31
C SER A 63 -15.79 -2.60 5.32
N VAL A 64 -16.84 -1.84 5.04
CA VAL A 64 -17.38 -0.84 5.98
C VAL A 64 -17.84 -1.48 7.29
N SER A 65 -18.46 -2.66 7.22
CA SER A 65 -19.04 -3.32 8.39
C SER A 65 -18.01 -3.93 9.33
N THR A 66 -16.92 -4.49 8.79
CA THR A 66 -15.93 -5.24 9.57
C THR A 66 -14.58 -4.55 9.65
N ASN A 67 -14.32 -3.55 8.81
CA ASN A 67 -13.01 -2.91 8.61
C ASN A 67 -11.88 -3.89 8.24
N GLN A 68 -12.24 -5.08 7.79
CA GLN A 68 -11.30 -6.10 7.32
C GLN A 68 -11.04 -5.95 5.83
N PRO A 69 -9.90 -6.45 5.31
CA PRO A 69 -9.65 -6.48 3.88
C PRO A 69 -10.81 -7.11 3.13
N ALA A 70 -11.23 -6.47 2.04
CA ALA A 70 -12.33 -6.92 1.21
C ALA A 70 -11.81 -7.35 -0.16
N ASN A 71 -12.20 -8.54 -0.61
CA ASN A 71 -11.90 -9.03 -1.94
C ASN A 71 -12.72 -8.26 -2.98
N VAL A 72 -12.03 -7.65 -3.91
CA VAL A 72 -12.60 -7.02 -5.10
C VAL A 72 -11.91 -7.56 -6.34
N SER A 73 -12.51 -7.38 -7.50
CA SER A 73 -11.96 -7.84 -8.77
C SER A 73 -12.06 -6.76 -9.84
N ASN A 74 -11.37 -6.96 -10.97
CA ASN A 74 -11.36 -6.04 -12.09
C ASN A 74 -11.06 -4.59 -11.69
N VAL A 75 -10.07 -4.40 -10.84
CA VAL A 75 -9.63 -3.07 -10.43
C VAL A 75 -8.97 -2.36 -11.60
N GLN A 76 -9.43 -1.15 -11.89
CA GLN A 76 -8.85 -0.26 -12.89
C GLN A 76 -8.60 1.09 -12.25
N VAL A 77 -7.49 1.71 -12.63
CA VAL A 77 -7.08 3.02 -12.14
C VAL A 77 -6.75 3.90 -13.33
N GLU A 78 -7.34 5.09 -13.37
CA GLU A 78 -7.04 6.12 -14.36
C GLU A 78 -6.68 7.41 -13.62
N ALA A 79 -5.59 8.04 -14.01
CA ALA A 79 -5.18 9.33 -13.48
C ALA A 79 -5.34 10.41 -14.53
N SER A 80 -5.99 11.51 -14.18
CA SER A 80 -6.17 12.65 -15.07
C SER A 80 -6.08 13.98 -14.32
N MET A 81 -5.72 15.04 -15.04
CA MET A 81 -5.70 16.41 -14.58
C MET A 81 -6.56 17.25 -15.50
N LYS A 82 -7.45 18.05 -14.93
CA LYS A 82 -8.20 19.07 -15.68
C LYS A 82 -7.39 20.34 -15.74
N MET A 83 -7.22 20.87 -16.93
CA MET A 83 -6.60 22.15 -17.17
C MET A 83 -7.65 23.11 -17.75
N GLN A 84 -7.66 24.36 -17.25
CA GLN A 84 -8.61 25.35 -17.73
C GLN A 84 -8.31 25.73 -19.20
N GLY A 85 -9.32 25.62 -20.07
CA GLY A 85 -9.19 25.94 -21.49
C GLY A 85 -8.49 24.88 -22.35
N MET A 86 -8.14 23.71 -21.77
CA MET A 86 -7.50 22.60 -22.47
C MET A 86 -8.25 21.29 -22.17
N GLY A 87 -8.03 20.29 -23.02
CA GLY A 87 -8.51 18.93 -22.75
C GLY A 87 -7.84 18.30 -21.52
N PRO A 88 -8.41 17.23 -20.97
CA PRO A 88 -7.82 16.55 -19.83
C PRO A 88 -6.44 15.99 -20.19
N MET A 89 -5.48 16.11 -19.26
CA MET A 89 -4.19 15.46 -19.35
C MET A 89 -4.25 14.15 -18.57
N PHE A 90 -3.73 13.06 -19.15
CA PHE A 90 -3.68 11.76 -18.52
C PHE A 90 -2.30 11.50 -17.94
N GLY A 91 -2.25 10.99 -16.71
CA GLY A 91 -1.05 10.48 -16.09
C GLY A 91 -0.80 9.03 -16.50
N ASN A 92 0.45 8.60 -16.43
CA ASN A 92 0.80 7.21 -16.66
C ASN A 92 0.52 6.40 -15.38
N VAL A 93 -0.29 5.35 -15.51
CA VAL A 93 -0.54 4.35 -14.48
C VAL A 93 -0.14 2.99 -15.04
N SER A 94 0.74 2.30 -14.37
CA SER A 94 1.30 1.03 -14.83
C SER A 94 1.47 0.03 -13.71
N SER A 95 1.79 -1.22 -14.07
CA SER A 95 2.13 -2.29 -13.11
C SER A 95 1.06 -2.57 -12.05
N LEU A 96 -0.22 -2.33 -12.36
CA LEU A 96 -1.32 -2.62 -11.45
C LEU A 96 -1.40 -4.12 -11.18
N ARG A 97 -1.25 -4.50 -9.91
CA ARG A 97 -1.26 -5.89 -9.47
C ARG A 97 -1.81 -6.05 -8.06
N GLU A 98 -2.49 -7.13 -7.83
CA GLU A 98 -2.87 -7.55 -6.48
C GLU A 98 -1.64 -8.10 -5.74
N VAL A 99 -1.35 -7.57 -4.55
CA VAL A 99 -0.21 -8.00 -3.71
C VAL A 99 -0.67 -8.83 -2.51
N SER A 100 -1.88 -8.60 -2.05
CA SER A 100 -2.58 -9.43 -1.06
C SER A 100 -4.08 -9.17 -1.16
N SER A 101 -4.89 -9.92 -0.42
CA SER A 101 -6.35 -9.76 -0.43
C SER A 101 -6.76 -8.31 -0.15
N GLY A 102 -7.42 -7.67 -1.10
CA GLY A 102 -7.88 -6.29 -1.01
C GLY A 102 -6.76 -5.24 -1.10
N GLN A 103 -5.55 -5.61 -1.50
CA GLN A 103 -4.43 -4.68 -1.68
C GLN A 103 -3.88 -4.77 -3.10
N TYR A 104 -3.80 -3.62 -3.76
CA TYR A 104 -3.32 -3.46 -5.13
C TYR A 104 -2.23 -2.40 -5.19
N ASP A 105 -1.08 -2.78 -5.73
CA ASP A 105 0.02 -1.85 -5.97
C ASP A 105 0.03 -1.42 -7.43
N PHE A 106 0.43 -0.18 -7.68
CA PHE A 106 0.62 0.35 -9.02
C PHE A 106 1.65 1.48 -9.02
N ASP A 107 2.21 1.73 -10.18
CA ASP A 107 3.18 2.80 -10.38
C ASP A 107 2.55 3.95 -11.14
N THR A 108 2.94 5.17 -10.81
CA THR A 108 2.49 6.39 -11.46
C THR A 108 3.65 7.23 -11.93
N GLU A 109 3.43 7.98 -13.00
CA GLU A 109 4.35 9.01 -13.46
C GLU A 109 3.56 10.23 -13.93
N PHE A 110 3.80 11.37 -13.28
CA PHE A 110 3.14 12.63 -13.59
C PHE A 110 4.14 13.64 -14.15
N SER A 111 3.77 14.25 -15.29
CA SER A 111 4.60 15.23 -15.96
C SER A 111 4.65 16.59 -15.24
N MET A 112 3.68 16.87 -14.36
CA MET A 112 3.62 18.15 -13.64
C MET A 112 2.97 18.01 -12.27
N ALA A 113 3.30 18.94 -11.39
CA ALA A 113 2.62 19.13 -10.13
C ALA A 113 1.21 19.69 -10.32
N GLY A 114 0.37 19.54 -9.33
CA GLY A 114 -1.00 20.06 -9.34
C GLY A 114 -2.03 19.01 -8.92
N GLN A 115 -3.30 19.33 -9.11
CA GLN A 115 -4.39 18.47 -8.69
C GLN A 115 -4.67 17.36 -9.70
N TRP A 116 -4.38 16.15 -9.30
CA TRP A 116 -4.67 14.92 -10.06
C TRP A 116 -5.90 14.23 -9.54
N ASN A 117 -6.67 13.70 -10.46
CA ASN A 117 -7.87 12.94 -10.19
C ASN A 117 -7.60 11.46 -10.52
N PHE A 118 -7.77 10.60 -9.52
CA PHE A 118 -7.71 9.15 -9.70
C PHE A 118 -9.12 8.60 -9.75
N LEU A 119 -9.52 8.06 -10.87
CA LEU A 119 -10.74 7.30 -11.03
C LEU A 119 -10.42 5.83 -10.81
N VAL A 120 -11.00 5.23 -9.78
CA VAL A 120 -10.87 3.80 -9.47
C VAL A 120 -12.20 3.13 -9.68
N THR A 121 -12.21 2.10 -10.52
CA THR A 121 -13.37 1.23 -10.73
C THR A 121 -13.02 -0.19 -10.33
N PHE A 122 -13.97 -0.89 -9.76
CA PHE A 122 -13.81 -2.27 -9.31
C PHE A 122 -15.14 -3.01 -9.24
N GLN A 123 -15.10 -4.31 -9.22
CA GLN A 123 -16.30 -5.13 -9.05
C GLN A 123 -16.43 -5.65 -7.62
N PRO A 124 -17.67 -5.80 -7.10
CA PRO A 124 -18.96 -5.46 -7.73
C PRO A 124 -19.30 -3.96 -7.67
N ASN A 125 -19.58 -3.35 -8.83
CA ASN A 125 -20.17 -2.02 -8.99
C ASN A 125 -19.54 -0.86 -8.19
N GLY A 126 -18.24 -0.93 -7.94
CA GLY A 126 -17.51 0.11 -7.24
C GLY A 126 -16.96 1.16 -8.21
N ARG A 127 -17.13 2.44 -7.83
CA ARG A 127 -16.51 3.57 -8.52
C ARG A 127 -16.24 4.66 -7.51
N ILE A 128 -15.00 5.10 -7.43
CA ILE A 128 -14.58 6.19 -6.56
C ILE A 128 -13.62 7.12 -7.28
N GLN A 129 -13.48 8.30 -6.73
CA GLN A 129 -12.63 9.33 -7.28
C GLN A 129 -11.82 9.98 -6.15
N PHE A 130 -10.50 9.96 -6.29
CA PHE A 130 -9.61 10.69 -5.41
C PHE A 130 -9.14 11.97 -6.10
N ASN A 131 -9.17 13.09 -5.40
CA ASN A 131 -8.58 14.34 -5.87
C ASN A 131 -7.38 14.64 -4.99
N VAL A 132 -6.19 14.49 -5.53
CA VAL A 132 -4.94 14.57 -4.79
C VAL A 132 -3.99 15.57 -5.43
N ASN A 133 -3.38 16.40 -4.61
CA ASN A 133 -2.34 17.33 -5.05
C ASN A 133 -0.98 16.63 -5.13
N ALA A 134 -0.37 16.64 -6.31
CA ALA A 134 1.03 16.25 -6.50
C ALA A 134 1.93 17.46 -6.29
N GLN A 135 2.95 17.26 -5.46
CA GLN A 135 3.95 18.30 -5.10
C GLN A 135 5.28 18.03 -5.80
#